data_3ac416e79197e70e5994214c83810e93
#
_entry.id   3ac416e79197e70e5994214c83810e93
#
_cell.length_a   1.000
_cell.length_b   1.000
_cell.length_c   1.000
_cell.angle_alpha   90.00
_cell.angle_beta   90.00
_cell.angle_gamma   90.00
#
_symmetry.space_group_name_H-M   'P 1'
#
loop_
_entity.id
_entity.type
_entity.pdbx_description
1 polymer ?
#
loop_
_entity_poly.entity_id
_entity_poly.type
_entity_poly.pdbx_seq_one_letter_code
_entity_poly.pdbx_strand_id
1 'polypeptide(L)'
;MVVDRTGQAEAFDAIGKRYDEAFPHKEGQIAAVQRLLAELPAQARVLDVGCGTGLPTCGQLADAGHRVTGVDLSAGMLELARTHVPGAEFLHRDLASLRVEGPGGLGRFDGVTCFFTLLMLPREEIPHALRLLRSLLVPGGHLALSMVEADLDDAGIPFLGHTLRVSGYLREELRRVVSEAGFEITGEDDYAYAPASTDAPPEYQLFLNCRRD
;
A
#
# COMPACT_ATOMS: atom_id res chain seq x y z
N MET A 1 -1.72 -7.45 -21.02
CA MET A 1 -3.14 -6.99 -21.07
C MET A 1 -3.36 -6.31 -19.72
N VAL A 2 -3.80 -5.05 -19.67
CA VAL A 2 -4.08 -4.40 -18.39
C VAL A 2 -5.37 -5.02 -17.85
N VAL A 3 -5.31 -5.61 -16.66
CA VAL A 3 -6.50 -6.17 -15.99
C VAL A 3 -7.41 -5.01 -15.61
N ASP A 4 -8.69 -5.12 -15.93
CA ASP A 4 -9.70 -4.12 -15.53
C ASP A 4 -9.96 -4.24 -14.03
N ARG A 5 -9.55 -3.22 -13.26
CA ARG A 5 -9.73 -3.14 -11.80
C ARG A 5 -10.89 -2.26 -11.38
N THR A 6 -11.74 -1.85 -12.33
CA THR A 6 -12.88 -0.95 -12.07
C THR A 6 -13.80 -1.53 -10.99
N GLY A 7 -14.09 -2.83 -11.04
CA GLY A 7 -14.93 -3.48 -10.01
C GLY A 7 -14.35 -3.47 -8.61
N GLN A 8 -13.01 -3.48 -8.44
CA GLN A 8 -12.38 -3.33 -7.13
C GLN A 8 -12.50 -1.89 -6.62
N ALA A 9 -12.29 -0.89 -7.47
CA ALA A 9 -12.48 0.51 -7.11
C ALA A 9 -13.92 0.80 -6.68
N GLU A 10 -14.90 0.31 -7.44
CA GLU A 10 -16.33 0.43 -7.12
C GLU A 10 -16.67 -0.24 -5.76
N ALA A 11 -16.07 -1.39 -5.45
CA ALA A 11 -16.25 -2.03 -4.16
C ALA A 11 -15.71 -1.16 -3.01
N PHE A 12 -14.51 -0.59 -3.14
CA PHE A 12 -13.95 0.32 -2.13
C PHE A 12 -14.71 1.64 -2.04
N ASP A 13 -15.25 2.18 -3.13
CA ASP A 13 -16.16 3.34 -3.11
C ASP A 13 -17.42 3.04 -2.27
N ALA A 14 -17.99 1.84 -2.42
CA ALA A 14 -19.16 1.40 -1.66
C ALA A 14 -18.84 1.06 -0.19
N ILE A 15 -17.65 0.50 0.09
CA ILE A 15 -17.20 0.20 1.44
C ILE A 15 -17.00 1.49 2.24
N GLY A 16 -16.28 2.47 1.67
CA GLY A 16 -16.06 3.79 2.27
C GLY A 16 -15.59 3.71 3.73
N LYS A 17 -16.25 4.44 4.62
CA LYS A 17 -15.92 4.51 6.06
C LYS A 17 -15.98 3.17 6.78
N ARG A 18 -16.76 2.19 6.29
CA ARG A 18 -16.84 0.86 6.89
C ARG A 18 -15.51 0.13 6.92
N TYR A 19 -14.56 0.51 6.04
CA TYR A 19 -13.21 -0.04 6.05
C TYR A 19 -12.49 0.25 7.37
N ASP A 20 -12.46 1.51 7.81
CA ASP A 20 -11.81 1.88 9.07
C ASP A 20 -12.55 1.34 10.30
N GLU A 21 -13.87 1.21 10.23
CA GLU A 21 -14.69 0.58 11.29
C GLU A 21 -14.39 -0.93 11.42
N ALA A 22 -14.18 -1.62 10.29
CA ALA A 22 -13.86 -3.05 10.28
C ALA A 22 -12.40 -3.33 10.70
N PHE A 23 -11.48 -2.41 10.43
CA PHE A 23 -10.07 -2.50 10.74
C PHE A 23 -9.60 -1.37 11.67
N PRO A 24 -10.11 -1.30 12.92
CA PRO A 24 -9.80 -0.21 13.87
C PRO A 24 -8.36 -0.29 14.40
N HIS A 25 -7.77 -1.50 14.42
CA HIS A 25 -6.44 -1.76 14.95
C HIS A 25 -5.44 -1.82 13.79
N LYS A 26 -4.50 -0.89 13.75
CA LYS A 26 -3.52 -0.75 12.66
C LYS A 26 -2.07 -0.69 13.18
N GLU A 27 -1.82 -1.40 14.30
CA GLU A 27 -0.53 -1.35 15.01
C GLU A 27 0.65 -1.76 14.10
N GLY A 28 0.49 -2.78 13.27
CA GLY A 28 1.52 -3.21 12.32
C GLY A 28 1.84 -2.14 11.29
N GLN A 29 0.82 -1.50 10.73
CA GLN A 29 0.97 -0.42 9.77
C GLN A 29 1.64 0.79 10.40
N ILE A 30 1.21 1.17 11.63
CA ILE A 30 1.79 2.26 12.41
C ILE A 30 3.27 1.99 12.71
N ALA A 31 3.61 0.78 13.15
CA ALA A 31 4.99 0.39 13.45
C ALA A 31 5.88 0.40 12.20
N ALA A 32 5.38 -0.09 11.05
CA ALA A 32 6.11 -0.08 9.79
C ALA A 32 6.41 1.37 9.32
N VAL A 33 5.45 2.29 9.46
CA VAL A 33 5.67 3.72 9.17
C VAL A 33 6.67 4.33 10.12
N GLN A 34 6.65 4.00 11.43
CA GLN A 34 7.64 4.50 12.38
C GLN A 34 9.07 4.07 12.03
N ARG A 35 9.26 2.84 11.56
CA ARG A 35 10.56 2.38 11.04
C ARG A 35 10.98 3.17 9.81
N LEU A 36 10.06 3.37 8.86
CA LEU A 36 10.33 4.17 7.67
C LEU A 36 10.75 5.60 8.05
N LEU A 37 10.03 6.24 8.97
CA LEU A 37 10.33 7.61 9.43
C LEU A 37 11.75 7.75 10.02
N ALA A 38 12.28 6.70 10.65
CA ALA A 38 13.64 6.71 11.21
C ALA A 38 14.74 6.75 10.13
N GLU A 39 14.42 6.33 8.91
CA GLU A 39 15.33 6.25 7.76
C GLU A 39 15.20 7.46 6.81
N LEU A 40 14.13 8.24 6.92
CA LEU A 40 13.85 9.33 6.01
C LEU A 40 14.60 10.61 6.37
N PRO A 41 15.12 11.38 5.39
CA PRO A 41 15.63 12.72 5.64
C PRO A 41 14.51 13.68 6.06
N ALA A 42 14.86 14.78 6.70
CA ALA A 42 13.90 15.81 7.06
C ALA A 42 13.15 16.34 5.81
N GLN A 43 11.83 16.57 5.94
CA GLN A 43 10.97 17.02 4.85
C GLN A 43 11.03 16.15 3.58
N ALA A 44 11.24 14.85 3.75
CA ALA A 44 11.25 13.86 2.68
C ALA A 44 9.98 13.94 1.81
N ARG A 45 10.13 13.58 0.55
CA ARG A 45 8.98 13.29 -0.32
C ARG A 45 8.57 11.84 -0.16
N VAL A 46 7.35 11.59 0.23
CA VAL A 46 6.83 10.23 0.44
C VAL A 46 5.59 10.00 -0.42
N LEU A 47 5.58 8.86 -1.12
CA LEU A 47 4.43 8.39 -1.90
C LEU A 47 3.73 7.27 -1.14
N ASP A 48 2.42 7.40 -0.90
CA ASP A 48 1.58 6.33 -0.36
C ASP A 48 0.71 5.73 -1.47
N VAL A 49 0.97 4.47 -1.82
CA VAL A 49 0.30 3.79 -2.94
C VAL A 49 -0.81 2.89 -2.42
N GLY A 50 -2.05 3.15 -2.89
CA GLY A 50 -3.25 2.58 -2.31
C GLY A 50 -3.54 3.21 -0.95
N CYS A 51 -3.52 4.55 -0.90
CA CYS A 51 -3.58 5.30 0.36
C CYS A 51 -4.92 5.21 1.09
N GLY A 52 -5.97 4.69 0.44
CA GLY A 52 -7.29 4.53 1.02
C GLY A 52 -7.82 5.83 1.61
N THR A 53 -8.25 5.79 2.87
CA THR A 53 -8.77 6.96 3.62
C THR A 53 -7.67 7.93 4.10
N GLY A 54 -6.39 7.67 3.78
CA GLY A 54 -5.24 8.44 4.24
C GLY A 54 -4.78 8.11 5.67
N LEU A 55 -5.54 7.29 6.40
CA LEU A 55 -5.23 6.95 7.80
C LEU A 55 -4.89 5.47 7.97
N PRO A 56 -3.87 5.16 8.81
CA PRO A 56 -3.04 6.08 9.59
C PRO A 56 -1.84 6.65 8.81
N THR A 57 -1.49 6.09 7.65
CA THR A 57 -0.20 6.26 6.97
C THR A 57 0.08 7.69 6.54
N CYS A 58 -0.75 8.27 5.66
CA CYS A 58 -0.55 9.65 5.21
C CYS A 58 -0.59 10.64 6.38
N GLY A 59 -1.49 10.42 7.37
CA GLY A 59 -1.56 11.23 8.59
C GLY A 59 -0.24 11.21 9.35
N GLN A 60 0.28 10.04 9.66
CA GLN A 60 1.53 9.84 10.40
C GLN A 60 2.74 10.49 9.69
N LEU A 61 2.83 10.35 8.37
CA LEU A 61 3.87 10.94 7.54
C LEU A 61 3.78 12.48 7.49
N ALA A 62 2.56 13.01 7.35
CA ALA A 62 2.32 14.46 7.32
C ALA A 62 2.58 15.10 8.69
N ASP A 63 2.18 14.47 9.79
CA ASP A 63 2.42 14.91 11.17
C ASP A 63 3.93 14.94 11.50
N ALA A 64 4.70 14.04 10.87
CA ALA A 64 6.17 14.05 10.97
C ALA A 64 6.84 15.13 10.08
N GLY A 65 6.08 15.93 9.34
CA GLY A 65 6.58 17.05 8.55
C GLY A 65 7.07 16.67 7.15
N HIS A 66 6.68 15.51 6.62
CA HIS A 66 7.04 15.08 5.28
C HIS A 66 6.04 15.59 4.22
N ARG A 67 6.49 15.66 2.97
CA ARG A 67 5.65 16.00 1.81
C ARG A 67 5.03 14.73 1.26
N VAL A 68 3.75 14.53 1.55
CA VAL A 68 3.02 13.29 1.26
C VAL A 68 2.20 13.45 -0.02
N THR A 69 2.35 12.48 -0.92
CA THR A 69 1.47 12.28 -2.07
C THR A 69 0.82 10.92 -1.91
N GLY A 70 -0.51 10.87 -1.78
CA GLY A 70 -1.28 9.64 -1.75
C GLY A 70 -1.88 9.35 -3.12
N VAL A 71 -1.85 8.10 -3.56
CA VAL A 71 -2.54 7.65 -4.78
C VAL A 71 -3.47 6.50 -4.48
N ASP A 72 -4.66 6.52 -5.06
CA ASP A 72 -5.64 5.44 -4.94
C ASP A 72 -6.48 5.35 -6.21
N LEU A 73 -7.07 4.17 -6.46
CA LEU A 73 -7.98 3.92 -7.57
C LEU A 73 -9.43 4.25 -7.21
N SER A 74 -9.78 4.32 -5.93
CA SER A 74 -11.10 4.68 -5.43
C SER A 74 -11.22 6.20 -5.22
N ALA A 75 -12.13 6.83 -5.95
CA ALA A 75 -12.41 8.25 -5.80
C ALA A 75 -13.03 8.56 -4.42
N GLY A 76 -13.90 7.67 -3.93
CA GLY A 76 -14.55 7.79 -2.62
C GLY A 76 -13.54 7.73 -1.47
N MET A 77 -12.56 6.83 -1.54
CA MET A 77 -11.46 6.79 -0.56
C MET A 77 -10.65 8.09 -0.55
N LEU A 78 -10.35 8.64 -1.73
CA LEU A 78 -9.60 9.90 -1.84
C LEU A 78 -10.36 11.11 -1.30
N GLU A 79 -11.70 11.13 -1.36
CA GLU A 79 -12.51 12.17 -0.72
C GLU A 79 -12.36 12.13 0.80
N LEU A 80 -12.36 10.94 1.39
CA LEU A 80 -12.10 10.74 2.81
C LEU A 80 -10.67 11.16 3.17
N ALA A 81 -9.68 10.73 2.37
CA ALA A 81 -8.28 11.08 2.57
C ALA A 81 -8.03 12.59 2.59
N ARG A 82 -8.63 13.35 1.66
CA ARG A 82 -8.53 14.82 1.63
C ARG A 82 -9.15 15.47 2.88
N THR A 83 -10.18 14.85 3.44
CA THR A 83 -10.80 15.31 4.67
C THR A 83 -9.93 15.03 5.90
N HIS A 84 -9.32 13.86 5.94
CA HIS A 84 -8.52 13.42 7.08
C HIS A 84 -7.13 14.08 7.12
N VAL A 85 -6.51 14.27 5.95
CA VAL A 85 -5.12 14.78 5.84
C VAL A 85 -5.06 15.94 4.83
N PRO A 86 -5.61 17.10 5.16
CA PRO A 86 -5.71 18.24 4.21
C PRO A 86 -4.35 18.81 3.77
N GLY A 87 -3.27 18.48 4.48
CA GLY A 87 -1.90 18.91 4.12
C GLY A 87 -1.20 18.02 3.10
N ALA A 88 -1.80 16.88 2.69
CA ALA A 88 -1.25 15.97 1.70
C ALA A 88 -1.88 16.18 0.32
N GLU A 89 -1.15 15.78 -0.72
CA GLU A 89 -1.65 15.74 -2.09
C GLU A 89 -2.28 14.36 -2.36
N PHE A 90 -3.48 14.32 -2.97
CA PHE A 90 -4.17 13.07 -3.30
C PHE A 90 -4.55 13.01 -4.78
N LEU A 91 -4.08 11.97 -5.47
CA LEU A 91 -4.24 11.76 -6.90
C LEU A 91 -5.01 10.48 -7.19
N HIS A 92 -6.05 10.58 -8.02
CA HIS A 92 -6.79 9.43 -8.52
C HIS A 92 -5.97 8.75 -9.63
N ARG A 93 -5.28 7.65 -9.30
CA ARG A 93 -4.34 6.95 -10.18
C ARG A 93 -4.36 5.45 -9.94
N ASP A 94 -4.31 4.69 -11.02
CA ASP A 94 -3.95 3.26 -10.98
C ASP A 94 -2.43 3.13 -10.76
N LEU A 95 -2.02 2.23 -9.88
CA LEU A 95 -0.63 1.85 -9.65
C LEU A 95 0.12 1.58 -10.96
N ALA A 96 -0.49 0.82 -11.88
CA ALA A 96 0.11 0.48 -13.17
C ALA A 96 0.35 1.71 -14.09
N SER A 97 -0.29 2.85 -13.80
CA SER A 97 -0.13 4.10 -14.55
C SER A 97 0.97 5.01 -14.01
N LEU A 98 1.52 4.70 -12.83
CA LEU A 98 2.54 5.52 -12.19
C LEU A 98 3.83 5.53 -13.01
N ARG A 99 4.50 6.67 -13.03
CA ARG A 99 5.78 6.84 -13.74
C ARG A 99 6.60 7.97 -13.15
N VAL A 100 7.91 7.88 -13.32
CA VAL A 100 8.85 8.90 -12.85
C VAL A 100 8.80 10.16 -13.73
N GLU A 101 8.81 10.00 -15.06
CA GLU A 101 8.99 11.06 -16.03
C GLU A 101 7.85 11.08 -17.06
N GLY A 102 7.82 12.14 -17.87
CA GLY A 102 6.83 12.33 -18.92
C GLY A 102 5.51 12.92 -18.40
N PRO A 103 4.47 13.00 -19.26
CA PRO A 103 3.17 13.54 -18.88
C PRO A 103 2.56 12.75 -17.70
N GLY A 104 2.27 13.45 -16.59
CA GLY A 104 1.77 12.87 -15.36
C GLY A 104 2.82 12.11 -14.54
N GLY A 105 4.12 12.30 -14.83
CA GLY A 105 5.22 11.76 -14.02
C GLY A 105 5.26 12.42 -12.65
N LEU A 106 5.53 11.62 -11.61
CA LEU A 106 5.52 12.05 -10.22
C LEU A 106 6.91 12.46 -9.71
N GLY A 107 7.96 12.20 -10.51
CA GLY A 107 9.33 12.30 -10.04
C GLY A 107 9.71 11.14 -9.12
N ARG A 108 10.77 11.32 -8.34
CA ARG A 108 11.23 10.31 -7.38
C ARG A 108 10.95 10.75 -5.95
N PHE A 109 10.85 9.76 -5.07
CA PHE A 109 10.52 9.88 -3.66
C PHE A 109 11.65 9.32 -2.80
N ASP A 110 11.81 9.86 -1.60
CA ASP A 110 12.74 9.35 -0.59
C ASP A 110 12.18 8.08 0.07
N GLY A 111 10.85 8.03 0.22
CA GLY A 111 10.11 6.88 0.74
C GLY A 111 8.86 6.56 -0.07
N VAL A 112 8.50 5.29 -0.08
CA VAL A 112 7.23 4.77 -0.63
C VAL A 112 6.59 3.88 0.41
N THR A 113 5.28 4.04 0.63
CA THR A 113 4.45 3.08 1.37
C THR A 113 3.49 2.39 0.41
N CYS A 114 3.24 1.09 0.64
CA CYS A 114 2.34 0.30 -0.20
C CYS A 114 1.71 -0.80 0.68
N PHE A 115 0.71 -0.42 1.47
CA PHE A 115 0.09 -1.32 2.44
C PHE A 115 -1.19 -1.94 1.90
N PHE A 116 -1.24 -3.28 1.90
CA PHE A 116 -2.40 -4.08 1.45
C PHE A 116 -2.92 -3.74 0.04
N THR A 117 -2.04 -3.22 -0.82
CA THR A 117 -2.38 -2.80 -2.19
C THR A 117 -1.94 -3.85 -3.21
N LEU A 118 -0.73 -4.40 -3.06
CA LEU A 118 -0.22 -5.39 -4.01
C LEU A 118 -1.06 -6.67 -4.02
N LEU A 119 -1.70 -7.01 -2.91
CA LEU A 119 -2.59 -8.17 -2.82
C LEU A 119 -3.83 -8.05 -3.74
N MET A 120 -4.15 -6.85 -4.24
CA MET A 120 -5.23 -6.62 -5.21
C MET A 120 -4.81 -6.90 -6.66
N LEU A 121 -3.58 -7.38 -6.88
CA LEU A 121 -3.04 -7.74 -8.18
C LEU A 121 -2.92 -9.25 -8.33
N PRO A 122 -3.09 -9.83 -9.54
CA PRO A 122 -2.65 -11.19 -9.82
C PRO A 122 -1.15 -11.33 -9.53
N ARG A 123 -0.70 -12.52 -9.10
CA ARG A 123 0.72 -12.78 -8.78
C ARG A 123 1.67 -12.43 -9.94
N GLU A 124 1.25 -12.64 -11.17
CA GLU A 124 2.06 -12.31 -12.36
C GLU A 124 2.38 -10.81 -12.48
N GLU A 125 1.52 -9.93 -11.95
CA GLU A 125 1.70 -8.47 -11.99
C GLU A 125 2.53 -7.92 -10.81
N ILE A 126 2.55 -8.60 -9.66
CA ILE A 126 3.21 -8.13 -8.43
C ILE A 126 4.71 -7.84 -8.63
N PRO A 127 5.51 -8.71 -9.29
CA PRO A 127 6.92 -8.41 -9.54
C PRO A 127 7.13 -7.17 -10.42
N HIS A 128 6.21 -6.91 -11.36
CA HIS A 128 6.26 -5.71 -12.18
C HIS A 128 5.93 -4.46 -11.35
N ALA A 129 4.90 -4.53 -10.53
CA ALA A 129 4.51 -3.45 -9.61
C ALA A 129 5.66 -3.10 -8.64
N LEU A 130 6.33 -4.09 -8.07
CA LEU A 130 7.50 -3.88 -7.20
C LEU A 130 8.65 -3.17 -7.93
N ARG A 131 8.98 -3.57 -9.16
CA ARG A 131 9.98 -2.87 -9.97
C ARG A 131 9.56 -1.43 -10.30
N LEU A 132 8.29 -1.19 -10.52
CA LEU A 132 7.75 0.16 -10.71
C LEU A 132 7.91 1.00 -9.44
N LEU A 133 7.51 0.49 -8.25
CA LEU A 133 7.72 1.16 -6.97
C LEU A 133 9.22 1.48 -6.75
N ARG A 134 10.10 0.51 -7.07
CA ARG A 134 11.55 0.74 -7.02
C ARG A 134 11.99 1.88 -7.93
N SER A 135 11.44 2.00 -9.13
CA SER A 135 11.79 3.08 -10.06
C SER A 135 11.41 4.47 -9.55
N LEU A 136 10.32 4.55 -8.77
CA LEU A 136 9.82 5.77 -8.14
C LEU A 136 10.63 6.22 -6.92
N LEU A 137 11.50 5.38 -6.37
CA LEU A 137 12.40 5.75 -5.28
C LEU A 137 13.69 6.40 -5.81
N VAL A 138 14.30 7.27 -5.04
CA VAL A 138 15.70 7.68 -5.23
C VAL A 138 16.63 6.48 -4.96
N PRO A 139 17.89 6.45 -5.47
CA PRO A 139 18.88 5.48 -5.00
C PRO A 139 19.03 5.55 -3.48
N GLY A 140 19.03 4.41 -2.80
CA GLY A 140 19.04 4.33 -1.34
C GLY A 140 17.71 4.69 -0.66
N GLY A 141 16.65 4.97 -1.42
CA GLY A 141 15.31 5.26 -0.88
C GLY A 141 14.62 4.01 -0.30
N HIS A 142 13.60 4.23 0.51
CA HIS A 142 13.00 3.20 1.36
C HIS A 142 11.57 2.86 0.93
N LEU A 143 11.22 1.57 1.00
CA LEU A 143 9.87 1.05 0.79
C LEU A 143 9.39 0.38 2.08
N ALA A 144 8.19 0.75 2.55
CA ALA A 144 7.44 -0.04 3.52
C ALA A 144 6.23 -0.65 2.82
N LEU A 145 6.11 -1.97 2.83
CA LEU A 145 4.99 -2.67 2.21
C LEU A 145 4.34 -3.66 3.18
N SER A 146 3.09 -4.01 2.92
CA SER A 146 2.43 -5.12 3.58
C SER A 146 1.64 -6.00 2.62
N MET A 147 1.56 -7.27 2.99
CA MET A 147 0.74 -8.30 2.36
C MET A 147 0.07 -9.14 3.43
N VAL A 148 -0.99 -9.86 3.05
CA VAL A 148 -1.53 -10.95 3.87
C VAL A 148 -0.80 -12.23 3.50
N GLU A 149 -0.33 -12.98 4.52
CA GLU A 149 0.33 -14.28 4.32
C GLU A 149 -0.72 -15.32 3.89
N ALA A 150 -0.72 -15.67 2.62
CA ALA A 150 -1.64 -16.66 2.05
C ALA A 150 -1.09 -17.21 0.74
N ASP A 151 -1.36 -18.46 0.43
CA ASP A 151 -1.05 -19.05 -0.88
C ASP A 151 -2.26 -18.91 -1.80
N LEU A 152 -2.46 -17.69 -2.33
CA LEU A 152 -3.60 -17.33 -3.19
C LEU A 152 -3.13 -16.61 -4.44
N ASP A 153 -3.78 -16.87 -5.58
CA ASP A 153 -3.57 -16.14 -6.82
C ASP A 153 -4.92 -15.76 -7.44
N ASP A 154 -5.19 -14.46 -7.47
CA ASP A 154 -6.41 -13.87 -8.04
C ASP A 154 -7.70 -14.56 -7.56
N ALA A 155 -7.75 -14.91 -6.27
CA ALA A 155 -8.85 -15.63 -5.65
C ALA A 155 -9.95 -14.67 -5.20
N GLY A 156 -11.22 -15.03 -5.45
CA GLY A 156 -12.37 -14.27 -4.96
C GLY A 156 -12.62 -14.54 -3.48
N ILE A 157 -12.59 -13.51 -2.64
CA ILE A 157 -12.91 -13.60 -1.21
C ILE A 157 -14.09 -12.69 -0.86
N PRO A 158 -14.95 -13.07 0.11
CA PRO A 158 -15.94 -12.15 0.67
C PRO A 158 -15.22 -11.09 1.51
N PHE A 159 -15.59 -9.83 1.32
CA PHE A 159 -14.99 -8.71 2.02
C PHE A 159 -16.00 -7.56 2.17
N LEU A 160 -16.48 -7.32 3.39
CA LEU A 160 -17.39 -6.23 3.77
C LEU A 160 -18.64 -6.12 2.86
N GLY A 161 -19.21 -7.28 2.50
CA GLY A 161 -20.41 -7.38 1.64
C GLY A 161 -20.13 -7.36 0.14
N HIS A 162 -18.88 -7.37 -0.26
CA HIS A 162 -18.41 -7.45 -1.65
C HIS A 162 -17.56 -8.69 -1.88
N THR A 163 -17.27 -9.01 -3.14
CA THR A 163 -16.27 -10.00 -3.50
C THR A 163 -15.05 -9.26 -4.05
N LEU A 164 -13.91 -9.39 -3.36
CA LEU A 164 -12.64 -8.88 -3.85
C LEU A 164 -11.80 -10.02 -4.42
N ARG A 165 -11.02 -9.72 -5.45
CA ARG A 165 -10.01 -10.64 -5.98
C ARG A 165 -8.67 -10.30 -5.34
N VAL A 166 -8.06 -11.31 -4.72
CA VAL A 166 -6.82 -11.12 -3.97
C VAL A 166 -5.80 -12.20 -4.27
N SER A 167 -4.54 -11.80 -4.17
CA SER A 167 -3.38 -12.69 -4.20
C SER A 167 -2.57 -12.52 -2.93
N GLY A 168 -1.88 -13.57 -2.54
CA GLY A 168 -0.95 -13.55 -1.42
C GLY A 168 0.23 -14.47 -1.69
N TYR A 169 1.27 -14.33 -0.91
CA TYR A 169 2.43 -15.22 -0.90
C TYR A 169 2.64 -15.76 0.51
N LEU A 170 3.19 -16.96 0.61
CA LEU A 170 3.80 -17.39 1.85
C LEU A 170 5.06 -16.54 2.11
N ARG A 171 5.42 -16.36 3.35
CA ARG A 171 6.48 -15.46 3.82
C ARG A 171 7.80 -15.58 3.03
N GLU A 172 8.31 -16.78 2.88
CA GLU A 172 9.58 -17.01 2.18
C GLU A 172 9.50 -16.64 0.68
N GLU A 173 8.35 -16.89 0.07
CA GLU A 173 8.13 -16.53 -1.32
C GLU A 173 8.02 -15.02 -1.49
N LEU A 174 7.32 -14.32 -0.58
CA LEU A 174 7.24 -12.86 -0.59
C LEU A 174 8.64 -12.23 -0.48
N ARG A 175 9.47 -12.73 0.45
CA ARG A 175 10.87 -12.27 0.59
C ARG A 175 11.64 -12.43 -0.72
N ARG A 176 11.53 -13.59 -1.37
CA ARG A 176 12.19 -13.85 -2.65
C ARG A 176 11.71 -12.87 -3.73
N VAL A 177 10.41 -12.70 -3.91
CA VAL A 177 9.81 -11.82 -4.93
C VAL A 177 10.24 -10.35 -4.72
N VAL A 178 10.28 -9.88 -3.48
CA VAL A 178 10.73 -8.53 -3.13
C VAL A 178 12.23 -8.35 -3.42
N SER A 179 13.07 -9.33 -3.04
CA SER A 179 14.52 -9.29 -3.31
C SER A 179 14.82 -9.36 -4.80
N GLU A 180 14.12 -10.21 -5.56
CA GLU A 180 14.26 -10.31 -7.04
C GLU A 180 13.83 -9.01 -7.76
N ALA A 181 12.96 -8.20 -7.14
CA ALA A 181 12.60 -6.87 -7.65
C ALA A 181 13.70 -5.82 -7.41
N GLY A 182 14.79 -6.15 -6.70
CA GLY A 182 15.95 -5.30 -6.44
C GLY A 182 15.84 -4.51 -5.15
N PHE A 183 15.19 -5.06 -4.14
CA PHE A 183 15.14 -4.50 -2.80
C PHE A 183 15.97 -5.32 -1.81
N GLU A 184 16.68 -4.63 -0.92
CA GLU A 184 17.22 -5.20 0.30
C GLU A 184 16.15 -5.12 1.39
N ILE A 185 15.79 -6.26 2.00
CA ILE A 185 14.85 -6.28 3.15
C ILE A 185 15.64 -5.92 4.40
N THR A 186 15.31 -4.79 5.03
CA THR A 186 16.00 -4.24 6.20
C THR A 186 15.25 -4.51 7.50
N GLY A 187 13.97 -4.88 7.43
CA GLY A 187 13.15 -5.22 8.59
C GLY A 187 11.89 -5.96 8.19
N GLU A 188 11.41 -6.78 9.12
CA GLU A 188 10.18 -7.55 8.96
C GLU A 188 9.47 -7.66 10.29
N ASP A 189 8.13 -7.54 10.25
CA ASP A 189 7.23 -7.82 11.36
C ASP A 189 6.02 -8.59 10.85
N ASP A 190 5.37 -9.34 11.73
CA ASP A 190 4.09 -9.98 11.45
C ASP A 190 3.09 -9.80 12.59
N TYR A 191 1.81 -9.82 12.23
CA TYR A 191 0.71 -9.66 13.17
C TYR A 191 -0.41 -10.63 12.81
N ALA A 192 -0.85 -11.42 13.80
CA ALA A 192 -2.14 -12.09 13.70
C ALA A 192 -3.25 -11.06 13.91
N TYR A 193 -4.13 -10.91 12.94
CA TYR A 193 -5.17 -9.90 12.95
C TYR A 193 -6.55 -10.54 12.81
N ALA A 194 -7.48 -10.12 13.65
CA ALA A 194 -8.89 -10.44 13.52
C ALA A 194 -9.68 -9.14 13.33
N PRO A 195 -10.30 -8.92 12.15
CA PRO A 195 -11.15 -7.76 11.92
C PRO A 195 -12.30 -7.66 12.94
N ALA A 196 -12.73 -6.45 13.23
CA ALA A 196 -13.91 -6.22 14.08
C ALA A 196 -15.22 -6.67 13.40
N SER A 197 -15.22 -6.77 12.06
CA SER A 197 -16.33 -7.28 11.28
C SER A 197 -16.16 -8.77 10.97
N THR A 198 -17.24 -9.54 11.11
CA THR A 198 -17.31 -10.94 10.68
C THR A 198 -17.38 -11.11 9.15
N ASP A 199 -17.55 -10.00 8.43
CA ASP A 199 -17.59 -9.96 6.95
C ASP A 199 -16.18 -9.95 6.32
N ALA A 200 -15.13 -10.05 7.14
CA ALA A 200 -13.74 -10.22 6.71
C ALA A 200 -13.08 -11.32 7.54
N PRO A 201 -12.30 -12.23 6.91
CA PRO A 201 -11.65 -13.32 7.62
C PRO A 201 -10.51 -12.84 8.51
N PRO A 202 -10.15 -13.57 9.59
CA PRO A 202 -8.88 -13.39 10.28
C PRO A 202 -7.70 -13.64 9.33
N GLU A 203 -6.60 -12.91 9.54
CA GLU A 203 -5.45 -12.94 8.64
C GLU A 203 -4.12 -12.81 9.41
N TYR A 204 -3.03 -13.25 8.76
CA TYR A 204 -1.68 -12.91 9.18
C TYR A 204 -1.14 -11.81 8.26
N GLN A 205 -0.85 -10.66 8.85
CA GLN A 205 -0.31 -9.50 8.15
C GLN A 205 1.21 -9.54 8.20
N LEU A 206 1.87 -9.45 7.05
CA LEU A 206 3.31 -9.32 6.92
C LEU A 206 3.66 -7.87 6.57
N PHE A 207 4.63 -7.29 7.26
CA PHE A 207 5.16 -5.96 6.99
C PHE A 207 6.65 -6.06 6.70
N LEU A 208 7.07 -5.54 5.56
CA LEU A 208 8.47 -5.49 5.14
C LEU A 208 8.92 -4.03 5.01
N ASN A 209 10.03 -3.70 5.65
CA ASN A 209 10.78 -2.49 5.39
C ASN A 209 11.98 -2.84 4.49
N CYS A 210 12.13 -2.11 3.40
CA CYS A 210 13.08 -2.42 2.36
C CYS A 210 13.85 -1.17 1.95
N ARG A 211 15.04 -1.35 1.41
CA ARG A 211 15.85 -0.30 0.81
C ARG A 211 16.08 -0.60 -0.67
N ARG A 212 15.98 0.43 -1.49
CA ARG A 212 16.43 0.38 -2.89
C ARG A 212 17.95 0.46 -2.94
N ASP A 213 18.60 -0.49 -3.61
CA ASP A 213 20.02 -0.41 -3.96
C ASP A 213 20.35 0.78 -4.88
#